data_c7ff6a5c9f56fbbfab337045d5afabcb
#
_entry.id   c7ff6a5c9f56fbbfab337045d5afabcb
#
_cell.length_a   1.000
_cell.length_b   1.000
_cell.length_c   1.000
_cell.angle_alpha   90.00
_cell.angle_beta   90.00
_cell.angle_gamma   90.00
#
_symmetry.space_group_name_H-M   'P 1'
#
loop_
_entity.id
_entity.type
_entity.pdbx_description
1 polymer ?
#
loop_
_entity_poly.entity_id
_entity_poly.type
_entity_poly.pdbx_seq_one_letter_code
_entity_poly.pdbx_strand_id
1 'polypeptide(L)'
;MTRGRARARPAAPKAKARMGLALAGGGPFGAIYEIGALMAIEEALEGVQLNEMDVYVGVSAGSFLAAALANGIPVSEIYGIFIEGDEAEGALTPGVFMRPALREYVERARSVPPLLARSLMQYLRQPCSRGALESFAALGRAIPTGVFDNETIHHYLEAVFTQPGRTNEFGRLRRKLYLVATDLDTGESVSFGRPGHDHVPISQAVQASAALPGLFPPVEIDGRCFVDGALKKTLHTSEALDDGAKLVLCVNPLVPYDAGLAAEKGRGRHRRLVEGGLPVVLSQTFRAIIHSRMAVGLSKYRALYPDADVVLFEPDADDSEIFFTNIFSYSTRIRLCEHA
;
A
#
# COMPACT_ATOMS: atom_id res chain seq x y z
N MET A 1 4.22 42.42 -58.89
CA MET A 1 5.08 41.59 -58.04
C MET A 1 4.25 41.19 -56.78
N THR A 2 3.60 40.06 -56.83
CA THR A 2 2.73 39.55 -55.77
C THR A 2 3.57 38.63 -54.89
N ARG A 3 3.84 39.06 -53.62
CA ARG A 3 4.53 38.25 -52.63
C ARG A 3 3.57 37.15 -52.14
N GLY A 4 3.90 35.91 -52.48
CA GLY A 4 3.20 34.72 -51.93
C GLY A 4 3.37 34.63 -50.42
N ARG A 5 2.24 34.62 -49.67
CA ARG A 5 2.20 34.29 -48.26
C ARG A 5 2.51 32.79 -48.08
N ALA A 6 3.66 32.51 -47.49
CA ALA A 6 3.97 31.14 -47.03
C ALA A 6 2.91 30.69 -46.02
N ARG A 7 2.17 29.63 -46.36
CA ARG A 7 1.27 28.95 -45.38
C ARG A 7 2.13 28.32 -44.29
N ALA A 8 1.91 28.74 -43.05
CA ALA A 8 2.50 28.11 -41.88
C ALA A 8 2.09 26.61 -41.86
N ARG A 9 3.09 25.72 -41.80
CA ARG A 9 2.85 24.29 -41.56
C ARG A 9 2.06 24.11 -40.26
N PRO A 10 0.98 23.29 -40.22
CA PRO A 10 0.31 22.96 -39.00
C PRO A 10 1.33 22.35 -38.03
N ALA A 11 1.34 22.84 -36.78
CA ALA A 11 2.18 22.29 -35.74
C ALA A 11 1.85 20.78 -35.59
N ALA A 12 2.88 19.95 -35.53
CA ALA A 12 2.70 18.52 -35.27
C ALA A 12 1.91 18.35 -33.97
N PRO A 13 0.97 17.39 -33.90
CA PRO A 13 0.23 17.13 -32.67
C PRO A 13 1.23 16.88 -31.55
N LYS A 14 1.14 17.67 -30.47
CA LYS A 14 1.97 17.45 -29.29
C LYS A 14 1.71 16.00 -28.81
N ALA A 15 2.76 15.22 -28.68
CA ALA A 15 2.66 13.88 -28.11
C ALA A 15 1.90 13.99 -26.77
N LYS A 16 0.93 13.11 -26.55
CA LYS A 16 0.15 13.06 -25.29
C LYS A 16 1.14 12.89 -24.14
N ALA A 17 1.08 13.79 -23.16
CA ALA A 17 1.96 13.69 -22.00
C ALA A 17 1.67 12.37 -21.25
N ARG A 18 2.73 11.65 -20.88
CA ARG A 18 2.58 10.40 -20.11
C ARG A 18 2.05 10.71 -18.71
N MET A 19 1.04 9.96 -18.30
CA MET A 19 0.39 10.11 -17.02
C MET A 19 0.66 8.89 -16.12
N GLY A 20 0.94 9.16 -14.86
CA GLY A 20 1.14 8.15 -13.84
C GLY A 20 0.08 8.24 -12.73
N LEU A 21 -0.18 7.11 -12.08
CA LEU A 21 -0.99 7.02 -10.88
C LEU A 21 -0.17 6.33 -9.79
N ALA A 22 -0.04 6.97 -8.63
CA ALA A 22 0.66 6.42 -7.47
C ALA A 22 -0.30 6.29 -6.29
N LEU A 23 -0.46 5.06 -5.78
CA LEU A 23 -1.38 4.70 -4.72
C LEU A 23 -0.59 4.27 -3.48
N ALA A 24 -0.92 4.86 -2.33
CA ALA A 24 -0.20 4.66 -1.08
C ALA A 24 -0.66 3.40 -0.35
N GLY A 25 0.03 3.07 0.75
CA GLY A 25 -0.47 2.13 1.73
C GLY A 25 -1.57 2.72 2.59
N GLY A 26 -2.16 1.88 3.44
CA GLY A 26 -3.17 2.32 4.41
C GLY A 26 -4.03 1.19 4.95
N GLY A 27 -3.68 -0.05 4.61
CA GLY A 27 -4.48 -1.22 4.94
C GLY A 27 -5.87 -1.16 4.33
N PRO A 28 -6.85 -1.91 4.83
CA PRO A 28 -8.20 -1.93 4.28
C PRO A 28 -8.89 -0.55 4.28
N PHE A 29 -8.60 0.30 5.27
CA PHE A 29 -9.07 1.70 5.29
C PHE A 29 -8.55 2.51 4.12
N GLY A 30 -7.24 2.40 3.89
CA GLY A 30 -6.59 3.09 2.80
C GLY A 30 -7.20 2.70 1.47
N ALA A 31 -7.42 1.40 1.21
CA ALA A 31 -8.07 0.93 0.00
C ALA A 31 -9.47 1.54 -0.20
N ILE A 32 -10.30 1.58 0.85
CA ILE A 32 -11.66 2.16 0.78
C ILE A 32 -11.61 3.66 0.45
N TYR A 33 -10.73 4.40 1.13
CA TYR A 33 -10.50 5.82 0.85
C TYR A 33 -10.02 6.03 -0.59
N GLU A 34 -9.02 5.25 -1.03
CA GLU A 34 -8.48 5.34 -2.37
C GLU A 34 -9.53 5.06 -3.44
N ILE A 35 -10.40 4.07 -3.25
CA ILE A 35 -11.51 3.77 -4.17
C ILE A 35 -12.44 4.99 -4.30
N GLY A 36 -12.86 5.59 -3.17
CA GLY A 36 -13.71 6.78 -3.19
C GLY A 36 -13.04 7.97 -3.87
N ALA A 37 -11.76 8.23 -3.55
CA ALA A 37 -10.98 9.29 -4.18
C ALA A 37 -10.80 9.06 -5.69
N LEU A 38 -10.54 7.82 -6.13
CA LEU A 38 -10.40 7.47 -7.54
C LEU A 38 -11.72 7.65 -8.30
N MET A 39 -12.87 7.28 -7.71
CA MET A 39 -14.18 7.55 -8.31
C MET A 39 -14.42 9.05 -8.49
N ALA A 40 -14.15 9.85 -7.45
CA ALA A 40 -14.29 11.31 -7.52
C ALA A 40 -13.36 11.94 -8.57
N ILE A 41 -12.13 11.43 -8.72
CA ILE A 41 -11.18 11.89 -9.74
C ILE A 41 -11.72 11.58 -11.16
N GLU A 42 -12.26 10.38 -11.41
CA GLU A 42 -12.84 10.03 -12.70
C GLU A 42 -14.08 10.87 -13.03
N GLU A 43 -14.91 11.18 -12.04
CA GLU A 43 -16.07 12.05 -12.22
C GLU A 43 -15.68 13.52 -12.48
N ALA A 44 -14.63 14.01 -11.84
CA ALA A 44 -14.18 15.40 -11.94
C ALA A 44 -13.36 15.70 -13.19
N LEU A 45 -12.68 14.72 -13.76
CA LEU A 45 -11.71 14.90 -14.84
C LEU A 45 -12.24 14.36 -16.17
N GLU A 46 -12.75 15.24 -17.04
CA GLU A 46 -13.19 14.86 -18.37
C GLU A 46 -12.06 14.22 -19.21
N GLY A 47 -12.35 13.05 -19.79
CA GLY A 47 -11.42 12.36 -20.68
C GLY A 47 -10.25 11.66 -20.00
N VAL A 48 -10.27 11.54 -18.69
CA VAL A 48 -9.31 10.74 -17.90
C VAL A 48 -9.99 9.42 -17.50
N GLN A 49 -9.37 8.31 -17.86
CA GLN A 49 -9.74 6.98 -17.39
C GLN A 49 -8.59 6.43 -16.58
N LEU A 50 -8.82 6.16 -15.30
CA LEU A 50 -7.75 5.76 -14.38
C LEU A 50 -7.22 4.35 -14.64
N ASN A 51 -7.94 3.50 -15.35
CA ASN A 51 -7.47 2.21 -15.84
C ASN A 51 -6.70 2.30 -17.18
N GLU A 52 -6.48 3.51 -17.70
CA GLU A 52 -5.70 3.77 -18.92
C GLU A 52 -4.45 4.64 -18.69
N MET A 53 -3.98 4.78 -17.46
CA MET A 53 -2.74 5.48 -17.15
C MET A 53 -1.53 4.79 -17.79
N ASP A 54 -0.47 5.54 -18.12
CA ASP A 54 0.73 4.98 -18.71
C ASP A 54 1.58 4.20 -17.71
N VAL A 55 1.57 4.62 -16.43
CA VAL A 55 2.36 4.03 -15.34
C VAL A 55 1.54 3.98 -14.06
N TYR A 56 1.55 2.84 -13.42
CA TYR A 56 0.98 2.63 -12.09
C TYR A 56 2.07 2.32 -11.07
N VAL A 57 1.95 2.91 -9.90
CA VAL A 57 2.79 2.60 -8.75
C VAL A 57 1.88 2.29 -7.57
N GLY A 58 2.08 1.13 -6.95
CA GLY A 58 1.27 0.70 -5.81
C GLY A 58 2.13 0.28 -4.63
N VAL A 59 1.68 0.63 -3.43
CA VAL A 59 2.33 0.26 -2.17
C VAL A 59 1.28 -0.27 -1.21
N SER A 60 1.51 -1.42 -0.56
CA SER A 60 0.59 -2.00 0.42
C SER A 60 -0.84 -2.13 -0.12
N ALA A 61 -1.83 -1.53 0.53
CA ALA A 61 -3.21 -1.51 0.04
C ALA A 61 -3.34 -0.94 -1.39
N GLY A 62 -2.62 0.13 -1.69
CA GLY A 62 -2.59 0.72 -3.04
C GLY A 62 -2.00 -0.21 -4.10
N SER A 63 -1.24 -1.25 -3.70
CA SER A 63 -0.72 -2.25 -4.65
C SER A 63 -1.82 -3.11 -5.28
N PHE A 64 -2.89 -3.41 -4.53
CA PHE A 64 -4.08 -4.11 -5.05
C PHE A 64 -4.77 -3.30 -6.13
N LEU A 65 -5.02 -2.03 -5.83
CA LEU A 65 -5.73 -1.13 -6.74
C LEU A 65 -4.90 -0.83 -7.99
N ALA A 66 -3.61 -0.56 -7.82
CA ALA A 66 -2.69 -0.34 -8.93
C ALA A 66 -2.60 -1.56 -9.86
N ALA A 67 -2.54 -2.77 -9.29
CA ALA A 67 -2.51 -4.01 -10.07
C ALA A 67 -3.82 -4.28 -10.80
N ALA A 68 -4.97 -4.00 -10.16
CA ALA A 68 -6.29 -4.11 -10.79
C ALA A 68 -6.45 -3.13 -11.96
N LEU A 69 -6.14 -1.85 -11.74
CA LEU A 69 -6.19 -0.81 -12.78
C LEU A 69 -5.24 -1.11 -13.94
N ALA A 70 -4.01 -1.55 -13.67
CA ALA A 70 -3.04 -1.93 -14.70
C ALA A 70 -3.50 -3.14 -15.55
N ASN A 71 -4.32 -4.01 -14.98
CA ASN A 71 -5.03 -5.10 -15.67
C ASN A 71 -6.29 -4.62 -16.44
N GLY A 72 -6.58 -3.32 -16.42
CA GLY A 72 -7.71 -2.74 -17.14
C GLY A 72 -9.04 -2.83 -16.39
N ILE A 73 -9.03 -3.24 -15.10
CA ILE A 73 -10.23 -3.28 -14.27
C ILE A 73 -10.64 -1.84 -13.93
N PRO A 74 -11.84 -1.37 -14.29
CA PRO A 74 -12.26 -0.01 -14.01
C PRO A 74 -12.54 0.21 -12.52
N VAL A 75 -12.47 1.47 -12.07
CA VAL A 75 -12.70 1.83 -10.66
C VAL A 75 -14.09 1.40 -10.19
N SER A 76 -15.09 1.48 -11.05
CA SER A 76 -16.47 1.04 -10.74
C SER A 76 -16.58 -0.46 -10.44
N GLU A 77 -15.83 -1.30 -11.16
CA GLU A 77 -15.77 -2.75 -10.88
C GLU A 77 -15.04 -3.03 -9.57
N ILE A 78 -13.94 -2.31 -9.32
CA ILE A 78 -13.22 -2.39 -8.04
C ILE A 78 -14.14 -1.98 -6.88
N TYR A 79 -14.95 -0.94 -7.04
CA TYR A 79 -15.95 -0.51 -6.07
C TYR A 79 -16.96 -1.63 -5.78
N GLY A 80 -17.54 -2.26 -6.81
CA GLY A 80 -18.47 -3.39 -6.65
C GLY A 80 -17.88 -4.52 -5.82
N ILE A 81 -16.62 -4.91 -6.11
CA ILE A 81 -15.92 -6.01 -5.43
C ILE A 81 -15.59 -5.66 -3.96
N PHE A 82 -15.04 -4.47 -3.71
CA PHE A 82 -14.51 -4.11 -2.38
C PHE A 82 -15.55 -3.45 -1.45
N ILE A 83 -16.47 -2.66 -2.02
CA ILE A 83 -17.40 -1.85 -1.26
C ILE A 83 -18.79 -2.49 -1.22
N GLU A 84 -19.35 -2.86 -2.35
CA GLU A 84 -20.71 -3.46 -2.42
C GLU A 84 -20.72 -4.95 -2.09
N GLY A 85 -19.56 -5.63 -2.23
CA GLY A 85 -19.46 -7.06 -1.91
C GLY A 85 -20.26 -7.91 -2.86
N ASP A 86 -20.23 -7.60 -4.16
CA ASP A 86 -20.94 -8.34 -5.19
C ASP A 86 -20.49 -9.80 -5.22
N GLU A 87 -21.35 -10.72 -4.79
CA GLU A 87 -21.03 -12.13 -4.65
C GLU A 87 -20.76 -12.82 -6.01
N ALA A 88 -21.15 -12.17 -7.12
CA ALA A 88 -21.04 -12.73 -8.46
C ALA A 88 -19.57 -12.92 -8.92
N GLU A 89 -18.60 -12.18 -8.37
CA GLU A 89 -17.19 -12.24 -8.77
C GLU A 89 -16.21 -12.65 -7.65
N GLY A 90 -16.71 -13.25 -6.55
CA GLY A 90 -15.87 -13.67 -5.44
C GLY A 90 -15.45 -12.50 -4.56
N ALA A 91 -16.44 -11.93 -3.85
CA ALA A 91 -16.27 -10.77 -2.97
C ALA A 91 -15.04 -10.89 -2.06
N LEU A 92 -14.14 -9.90 -2.12
CA LEU A 92 -13.08 -9.72 -1.14
C LEU A 92 -13.71 -9.30 0.20
N THR A 93 -14.24 -10.29 0.91
CA THR A 93 -14.76 -10.01 2.26
C THR A 93 -13.58 -9.69 3.20
N PRO A 94 -13.74 -8.80 4.18
CA PRO A 94 -12.69 -8.53 5.18
C PRO A 94 -12.19 -9.78 5.88
N GLY A 95 -13.01 -10.84 5.95
CA GLY A 95 -12.64 -12.13 6.50
C GLY A 95 -11.50 -12.83 5.76
N VAL A 96 -11.29 -12.52 4.47
CA VAL A 96 -10.15 -13.05 3.69
C VAL A 96 -8.82 -12.52 4.23
N PHE A 97 -8.78 -11.26 4.65
CA PHE A 97 -7.59 -10.61 5.22
C PHE A 97 -7.35 -10.94 6.70
N MET A 98 -8.32 -11.58 7.36
CA MET A 98 -8.30 -11.82 8.83
C MET A 98 -8.20 -13.30 9.18
N ARG A 99 -7.81 -14.16 8.26
CA ARG A 99 -7.58 -15.57 8.58
C ARG A 99 -6.36 -15.67 9.50
N PRO A 100 -6.47 -16.32 10.68
CA PRO A 100 -5.34 -16.48 11.57
C PRO A 100 -4.21 -17.24 10.89
N ALA A 101 -2.97 -16.83 11.09
CA ALA A 101 -1.76 -17.49 10.60
C ALA A 101 -1.47 -18.76 11.40
N LEU A 102 -2.40 -19.74 11.40
CA LEU A 102 -2.34 -20.94 12.24
C LEU A 102 -1.06 -21.75 12.01
N ARG A 103 -0.56 -21.80 10.77
CA ARG A 103 0.68 -22.49 10.44
C ARG A 103 1.86 -21.88 11.18
N GLU A 104 2.01 -20.56 11.14
CA GLU A 104 3.07 -19.86 11.84
C GLU A 104 2.94 -20.05 13.38
N TYR A 105 1.72 -19.95 13.93
CA TYR A 105 1.50 -20.18 15.35
C TYR A 105 1.94 -21.58 15.78
N VAL A 106 1.64 -22.61 15.02
CA VAL A 106 2.06 -23.98 15.31
C VAL A 106 3.59 -24.12 15.21
N GLU A 107 4.22 -23.57 14.19
CA GLU A 107 5.67 -23.58 14.04
C GLU A 107 6.37 -22.86 15.19
N ARG A 108 5.88 -21.69 15.58
CA ARG A 108 6.41 -20.91 16.71
C ARG A 108 6.17 -21.62 18.06
N ALA A 109 4.99 -22.18 18.28
CA ALA A 109 4.72 -22.96 19.48
C ALA A 109 5.65 -24.18 19.61
N ARG A 110 5.94 -24.88 18.51
CA ARG A 110 6.90 -26.00 18.49
C ARG A 110 8.35 -25.54 18.79
N SER A 111 8.68 -24.29 18.52
CA SER A 111 10.01 -23.74 18.81
C SER A 111 10.20 -23.38 20.30
N VAL A 112 9.13 -23.24 21.09
CA VAL A 112 9.20 -22.83 22.51
C VAL A 112 9.99 -23.81 23.37
N PRO A 113 9.75 -25.14 23.35
CA PRO A 113 10.48 -26.06 24.21
C PRO A 113 12.00 -26.05 23.97
N PRO A 114 12.55 -26.13 22.73
CA PRO A 114 13.98 -26.06 22.51
C PRO A 114 14.57 -24.68 22.85
N LEU A 115 13.83 -23.57 22.65
CA LEU A 115 14.28 -22.24 23.05
C LEU A 115 14.37 -22.11 24.56
N LEU A 116 13.38 -22.60 25.31
CA LEU A 116 13.40 -22.66 26.78
C LEU A 116 14.58 -23.49 27.29
N ALA A 117 14.79 -24.69 26.73
CA ALA A 117 15.90 -25.56 27.10
C ALA A 117 17.26 -24.88 26.87
N ARG A 118 17.44 -24.22 25.72
CA ARG A 118 18.67 -23.46 25.43
C ARG A 118 18.85 -22.25 26.36
N SER A 119 17.78 -21.48 26.61
CA SER A 119 17.82 -20.33 27.51
C SER A 119 18.17 -20.75 28.95
N LEU A 120 17.56 -21.83 29.44
CA LEU A 120 17.85 -22.38 30.76
C LEU A 120 19.29 -22.89 30.85
N MET A 121 19.74 -23.64 29.84
CA MET A 121 21.14 -24.14 29.80
C MET A 121 22.13 -22.98 29.76
N GLN A 122 21.84 -21.92 29.01
CA GLN A 122 22.70 -20.74 28.94
C GLN A 122 22.74 -19.99 30.28
N TYR A 123 21.59 -19.85 30.96
CA TYR A 123 21.52 -19.26 32.31
C TYR A 123 22.30 -20.07 33.34
N LEU A 124 22.18 -21.41 33.33
CA LEU A 124 22.86 -22.28 34.25
C LEU A 124 24.40 -22.31 34.03
N ARG A 125 24.83 -22.12 32.77
CA ARG A 125 26.30 -22.07 32.47
C ARG A 125 26.96 -20.77 32.86
N GLN A 126 26.24 -19.64 32.86
CA GLN A 126 26.81 -18.31 33.14
C GLN A 126 25.87 -17.44 33.97
N PRO A 127 25.52 -17.83 35.20
CA PRO A 127 24.48 -17.12 35.97
C PRO A 127 24.92 -15.72 36.43
N CYS A 128 26.23 -15.44 36.52
CA CYS A 128 26.75 -14.16 37.00
C CYS A 128 27.19 -13.19 35.89
N SER A 129 27.30 -13.64 34.63
CA SER A 129 27.83 -12.81 33.53
C SER A 129 26.72 -12.25 32.63
N ARG A 130 25.52 -12.86 32.62
CA ARG A 130 24.36 -12.42 31.85
C ARG A 130 23.12 -12.44 32.75
N GLY A 131 22.43 -11.32 32.79
CA GLY A 131 21.16 -11.21 33.52
C GLY A 131 20.10 -12.21 32.99
N ALA A 132 19.14 -12.60 33.86
CA ALA A 132 18.05 -13.47 33.46
C ALA A 132 17.32 -12.97 32.21
N LEU A 133 17.11 -11.66 32.10
CA LEU A 133 16.47 -11.02 30.96
C LEU A 133 17.18 -11.31 29.64
N GLU A 134 18.51 -11.26 29.64
CA GLU A 134 19.31 -11.51 28.43
C GLU A 134 19.28 -12.99 28.03
N SER A 135 19.30 -13.90 29.02
CA SER A 135 19.21 -15.35 28.79
C SER A 135 17.86 -15.77 28.20
N PHE A 136 16.78 -15.06 28.55
CA PHE A 136 15.42 -15.33 28.06
C PHE A 136 15.03 -14.48 26.85
N ALA A 137 15.87 -13.52 26.39
CA ALA A 137 15.61 -12.72 25.19
C ALA A 137 15.41 -13.59 23.93
N ALA A 138 16.03 -14.78 23.87
CA ALA A 138 15.82 -15.76 22.80
C ALA A 138 14.35 -16.23 22.66
N LEU A 139 13.55 -16.14 23.72
CA LEU A 139 12.12 -16.47 23.67
C LEU A 139 11.33 -15.48 22.79
N GLY A 140 11.86 -14.29 22.54
CA GLY A 140 11.27 -13.36 21.57
C GLY A 140 11.12 -13.96 20.17
N ARG A 141 11.95 -14.97 19.82
CA ARG A 141 11.84 -15.73 18.57
C ARG A 141 10.60 -16.62 18.50
N ALA A 142 9.95 -16.89 19.62
CA ALA A 142 8.70 -17.65 19.65
C ALA A 142 7.48 -16.79 19.39
N ILE A 143 7.63 -15.45 19.35
CA ILE A 143 6.54 -14.53 19.01
C ILE A 143 6.31 -14.64 17.50
N PRO A 144 5.06 -14.85 17.04
CA PRO A 144 4.71 -14.85 15.63
C PRO A 144 5.08 -13.50 14.97
N THR A 145 5.52 -13.54 13.73
CA THR A 145 5.86 -12.33 12.96
C THR A 145 4.62 -11.65 12.40
N GLY A 146 3.49 -12.38 12.27
CA GLY A 146 2.21 -11.89 11.84
C GLY A 146 1.04 -12.58 12.56
N VAL A 147 -0.06 -11.86 12.69
CA VAL A 147 -1.31 -12.38 13.30
C VAL A 147 -2.16 -13.09 12.26
N PHE A 148 -2.18 -12.58 11.02
CA PHE A 148 -3.02 -13.06 9.93
C PHE A 148 -2.20 -13.69 8.82
N ASP A 149 -2.82 -14.63 8.11
CA ASP A 149 -2.26 -15.27 6.93
C ASP A 149 -2.46 -14.38 5.68
N ASN A 150 -1.38 -14.12 4.95
CA ASN A 150 -1.41 -13.37 3.69
C ASN A 150 -1.33 -14.24 2.44
N GLU A 151 -1.20 -15.56 2.54
CA GLU A 151 -1.23 -16.46 1.38
C GLU A 151 -2.60 -16.42 0.67
N THR A 152 -3.67 -16.22 1.44
CA THR A 152 -5.02 -16.06 0.90
C THR A 152 -5.12 -14.88 -0.07
N ILE A 153 -4.38 -13.79 0.19
CA ILE A 153 -4.30 -12.61 -0.70
C ILE A 153 -3.70 -13.01 -2.05
N HIS A 154 -2.55 -13.70 -2.01
CA HIS A 154 -1.88 -14.17 -3.21
C HIS A 154 -2.80 -15.06 -4.06
N HIS A 155 -3.40 -16.09 -3.46
CA HIS A 155 -4.28 -17.03 -4.19
C HIS A 155 -5.52 -16.35 -4.76
N TYR A 156 -6.14 -15.43 -4.02
CA TYR A 156 -7.27 -14.67 -4.52
C TYR A 156 -6.88 -13.82 -5.75
N LEU A 157 -5.80 -13.07 -5.67
CA LEU A 157 -5.33 -12.22 -6.77
C LEU A 157 -4.84 -13.04 -7.96
N GLU A 158 -4.21 -14.19 -7.73
CA GLU A 158 -3.84 -15.13 -8.78
C GLU A 158 -5.08 -15.57 -9.55
N ALA A 159 -6.16 -15.95 -8.86
CA ALA A 159 -7.43 -16.32 -9.50
C ALA A 159 -8.03 -15.14 -10.29
N VAL A 160 -7.98 -13.92 -9.77
CA VAL A 160 -8.48 -12.73 -10.46
C VAL A 160 -7.65 -12.39 -11.69
N PHE A 161 -6.32 -12.41 -11.59
CA PHE A 161 -5.43 -11.98 -12.66
C PHE A 161 -5.18 -13.06 -13.72
N THR A 162 -5.60 -14.31 -13.50
CA THR A 162 -5.56 -15.38 -14.52
C THR A 162 -6.85 -15.50 -15.34
N GLN A 163 -7.85 -14.66 -15.06
CA GLN A 163 -9.07 -14.62 -15.87
C GLN A 163 -8.81 -14.13 -17.31
N PRO A 164 -9.67 -14.49 -18.27
CA PRO A 164 -9.54 -14.04 -19.65
C PRO A 164 -9.44 -12.49 -19.75
N GLY A 165 -8.44 -12.00 -20.48
CA GLY A 165 -8.20 -10.56 -20.67
C GLY A 165 -7.32 -9.91 -19.61
N ARG A 166 -6.98 -10.64 -18.53
CA ARG A 166 -6.10 -10.21 -17.44
C ARG A 166 -4.77 -10.97 -17.45
N THR A 167 -3.79 -10.54 -16.68
CA THR A 167 -2.50 -11.22 -16.56
C THR A 167 -1.89 -11.08 -15.17
N ASN A 168 -1.28 -12.16 -14.68
CA ASN A 168 -0.49 -12.18 -13.45
C ASN A 168 1.02 -11.94 -13.70
N GLU A 169 1.40 -11.53 -14.91
CA GLU A 169 2.77 -11.30 -15.36
C GLU A 169 3.00 -9.84 -15.72
N PHE A 170 3.99 -9.15 -15.13
CA PHE A 170 4.30 -7.75 -15.43
C PHE A 170 4.60 -7.50 -16.90
N GLY A 171 5.35 -8.42 -17.53
CA GLY A 171 5.75 -8.31 -18.95
C GLY A 171 4.61 -8.40 -19.96
N ARG A 172 3.44 -8.89 -19.55
CA ARG A 172 2.24 -8.98 -20.41
C ARG A 172 1.25 -7.85 -20.22
N LEU A 173 1.46 -7.00 -19.23
CA LEU A 173 0.62 -5.83 -19.02
C LEU A 173 0.80 -4.83 -20.19
N ARG A 174 -0.30 -4.20 -20.60
CA ARG A 174 -0.28 -3.14 -21.61
C ARG A 174 0.34 -1.85 -21.07
N ARG A 175 0.28 -1.65 -19.77
CA ARG A 175 0.73 -0.47 -19.05
C ARG A 175 1.82 -0.85 -18.07
N LYS A 176 2.67 0.09 -17.71
CA LYS A 176 3.71 -0.14 -16.71
C LYS A 176 3.11 -0.24 -15.31
N LEU A 177 3.52 -1.22 -14.56
CA LEU A 177 3.14 -1.41 -13.16
C LEU A 177 4.39 -1.61 -12.31
N TYR A 178 4.49 -0.86 -11.23
CA TYR A 178 5.52 -1.01 -10.21
C TYR A 178 4.87 -1.23 -8.85
N LEU A 179 5.17 -2.36 -8.22
CA LEU A 179 4.71 -2.70 -6.89
C LEU A 179 5.91 -2.71 -5.96
N VAL A 180 5.83 -1.97 -4.85
CA VAL A 180 7.00 -1.75 -4.02
C VAL A 180 6.88 -2.45 -2.69
N ALA A 181 7.91 -3.23 -2.34
CA ALA A 181 8.10 -3.81 -1.03
C ALA A 181 9.45 -3.40 -0.44
N THR A 182 9.66 -3.70 0.83
CA THR A 182 10.93 -3.47 1.53
C THR A 182 11.60 -4.82 1.79
N ASP A 183 12.83 -5.00 1.34
CA ASP A 183 13.66 -6.14 1.72
C ASP A 183 13.98 -6.04 3.22
N LEU A 184 13.65 -7.08 3.96
CA LEU A 184 13.78 -7.09 5.42
C LEU A 184 15.25 -7.10 5.88
N ASP A 185 16.11 -7.80 5.14
CA ASP A 185 17.49 -8.00 5.53
C ASP A 185 18.38 -6.78 5.22
N THR A 186 18.07 -6.07 4.11
CA THR A 186 18.83 -4.88 3.69
C THR A 186 18.18 -3.57 4.06
N GLY A 187 16.87 -3.56 4.31
CA GLY A 187 16.07 -2.35 4.48
C GLY A 187 15.93 -1.54 3.19
N GLU A 188 16.23 -2.09 2.03
CA GLU A 188 16.09 -1.40 0.75
C GLU A 188 14.72 -1.60 0.13
N SER A 189 14.25 -0.60 -0.63
CA SER A 189 13.03 -0.74 -1.42
C SER A 189 13.32 -1.54 -2.68
N VAL A 190 12.44 -2.49 -2.98
CA VAL A 190 12.45 -3.28 -4.21
C VAL A 190 11.18 -2.99 -4.98
N SER A 191 11.33 -2.60 -6.25
CA SER A 191 10.23 -2.31 -7.15
C SER A 191 10.03 -3.50 -8.10
N PHE A 192 9.05 -4.35 -7.80
CA PHE A 192 8.60 -5.41 -8.69
C PHE A 192 8.03 -4.80 -9.98
N GLY A 193 8.30 -5.41 -11.12
CA GLY A 193 8.02 -4.86 -12.44
C GLY A 193 9.20 -4.12 -13.08
N ARG A 194 10.28 -3.84 -12.32
CA ARG A 194 11.58 -3.42 -12.86
C ARG A 194 12.38 -4.63 -13.35
N PRO A 195 13.28 -4.45 -14.33
CA PRO A 195 14.18 -5.52 -14.78
C PRO A 195 14.90 -6.20 -13.60
N GLY A 196 14.86 -7.54 -13.59
CA GLY A 196 15.41 -8.35 -12.49
C GLY A 196 14.40 -8.70 -11.39
N HIS A 197 13.24 -8.04 -11.37
CA HIS A 197 12.13 -8.32 -10.44
C HIS A 197 10.77 -8.42 -11.15
N ASP A 198 10.77 -8.42 -12.48
CA ASP A 198 9.59 -8.48 -13.36
C ASP A 198 9.12 -9.91 -13.66
N HIS A 199 9.89 -10.92 -13.25
CA HIS A 199 9.53 -12.33 -13.32
C HIS A 199 8.62 -12.81 -12.18
N VAL A 200 8.54 -12.05 -11.09
CA VAL A 200 7.69 -12.36 -9.95
C VAL A 200 6.22 -12.19 -10.34
N PRO A 201 5.31 -13.11 -9.98
CA PRO A 201 3.88 -12.93 -10.22
C PRO A 201 3.35 -11.67 -9.55
N ILE A 202 2.45 -10.94 -10.25
CA ILE A 202 1.85 -9.69 -9.71
C ILE A 202 1.17 -9.97 -8.36
N SER A 203 0.43 -11.07 -8.24
CA SER A 203 -0.24 -11.48 -7.01
C SER A 203 0.73 -11.65 -5.82
N GLN A 204 1.91 -12.23 -6.07
CA GLN A 204 2.93 -12.41 -5.04
C GLN A 204 3.64 -11.10 -4.70
N ALA A 205 3.86 -10.23 -5.69
CA ALA A 205 4.40 -8.90 -5.47
C ALA A 205 3.44 -8.02 -4.63
N VAL A 206 2.12 -8.12 -4.87
CA VAL A 206 1.09 -7.48 -4.02
C VAL A 206 1.13 -8.03 -2.60
N GLN A 207 1.20 -9.36 -2.44
CA GLN A 207 1.32 -10.00 -1.12
C GLN A 207 2.53 -9.48 -0.35
N ALA A 208 3.70 -9.40 -0.99
CA ALA A 208 4.92 -8.87 -0.39
C ALA A 208 4.81 -7.39 -0.02
N SER A 209 4.22 -6.59 -0.93
CA SER A 209 3.99 -5.16 -0.71
C SER A 209 3.04 -4.86 0.44
N ALA A 210 2.10 -5.77 0.73
CA ALA A 210 1.09 -5.65 1.79
C ALA A 210 1.48 -6.35 3.10
N ALA A 211 2.66 -6.95 3.20
CA ALA A 211 3.11 -7.69 4.38
C ALA A 211 3.53 -6.76 5.53
N LEU A 212 2.54 -6.09 6.14
CA LEU A 212 2.79 -5.17 7.26
C LEU A 212 3.23 -5.96 8.51
N PRO A 213 4.45 -5.67 9.04
CA PRO A 213 4.96 -6.37 10.22
C PRO A 213 4.02 -6.32 11.42
N GLY A 214 3.85 -7.46 12.07
CA GLY A 214 2.91 -7.62 13.18
C GLY A 214 1.49 -7.98 12.75
N LEU A 215 1.04 -7.58 11.55
CA LEU A 215 -0.22 -8.04 10.98
C LEU A 215 -0.01 -9.29 10.12
N PHE A 216 0.95 -9.27 9.22
CA PHE A 216 1.25 -10.35 8.30
C PHE A 216 2.70 -10.82 8.42
N PRO A 217 2.98 -12.11 8.20
CA PRO A 217 4.33 -12.62 8.09
C PRO A 217 5.07 -12.00 6.89
N PRO A 218 6.41 -11.84 6.96
CA PRO A 218 7.21 -11.50 5.79
C PRO A 218 7.02 -12.54 4.67
N VAL A 219 7.07 -12.08 3.42
CA VAL A 219 6.91 -12.94 2.23
C VAL A 219 8.29 -13.27 1.68
N GLU A 220 8.57 -14.57 1.49
CA GLU A 220 9.82 -15.02 0.89
C GLU A 220 9.67 -15.12 -0.64
N ILE A 221 10.56 -14.42 -1.37
CA ILE A 221 10.66 -14.43 -2.84
C ILE A 221 12.13 -14.53 -3.19
N ASP A 222 12.51 -15.54 -3.98
CA ASP A 222 13.90 -15.77 -4.43
C ASP A 222 14.92 -15.82 -3.29
N GLY A 223 14.55 -16.39 -2.13
CA GLY A 223 15.40 -16.50 -0.95
C GLY A 223 15.60 -15.19 -0.19
N ARG A 224 14.84 -14.15 -0.48
CA ARG A 224 14.81 -12.86 0.23
C ARG A 224 13.46 -12.67 0.91
N CYS A 225 13.46 -12.07 2.10
CA CYS A 225 12.25 -11.78 2.86
C CYS A 225 11.80 -10.34 2.64
N PHE A 226 10.52 -10.16 2.30
CA PHE A 226 9.94 -8.85 2.03
C PHE A 226 8.85 -8.49 3.03
N VAL A 227 8.79 -7.21 3.36
CA VAL A 227 7.75 -6.59 4.19
C VAL A 227 7.19 -5.36 3.47
N ASP A 228 6.11 -4.79 4.01
CA ASP A 228 5.37 -3.67 3.45
C ASP A 228 6.27 -2.51 2.98
N GLY A 229 6.01 -2.05 1.76
CA GLY A 229 6.79 -0.98 1.12
C GLY A 229 6.58 0.40 1.73
N ALA A 230 5.45 0.65 2.39
CA ALA A 230 5.13 1.93 3.02
C ALA A 230 6.11 2.30 4.15
N LEU A 231 6.79 1.31 4.73
CA LEU A 231 7.77 1.53 5.78
C LEU A 231 8.98 2.39 5.33
N LYS A 232 9.30 2.40 4.06
CA LYS A 232 10.42 3.19 3.51
C LYS A 232 9.98 4.45 2.78
N LYS A 233 8.99 4.35 1.90
CA LYS A 233 8.33 5.48 1.22
C LYS A 233 6.86 5.12 0.98
N THR A 234 5.98 6.08 1.11
CA THR A 234 4.53 5.84 1.04
C THR A 234 4.02 5.67 -0.39
N LEU A 235 4.43 6.54 -1.30
CA LEU A 235 3.87 6.63 -2.66
C LEU A 235 4.82 6.14 -3.74
N HIS A 236 6.12 6.13 -3.48
CA HIS A 236 7.16 5.81 -4.48
C HIS A 236 6.95 6.49 -5.86
N THR A 237 6.40 7.70 -5.86
CA THR A 237 6.09 8.52 -7.07
C THR A 237 7.28 8.63 -8.03
N SER A 238 8.51 8.58 -7.49
CA SER A 238 9.74 8.55 -8.29
C SER A 238 9.76 7.43 -9.33
N GLU A 239 9.12 6.29 -9.09
CA GLU A 239 9.06 5.19 -10.05
C GLU A 239 8.35 5.60 -11.35
N ALA A 240 7.26 6.35 -11.23
CA ALA A 240 6.54 6.86 -12.39
C ALA A 240 7.30 8.01 -13.06
N LEU A 241 7.93 8.90 -12.28
CA LEU A 241 8.70 10.03 -12.79
C LEU A 241 9.95 9.55 -13.54
N ASP A 242 10.67 8.57 -13.01
CA ASP A 242 11.84 7.93 -13.66
C ASP A 242 11.46 7.22 -14.96
N ASP A 243 10.22 6.73 -15.07
CA ASP A 243 9.68 6.15 -16.29
C ASP A 243 9.14 7.21 -17.28
N GLY A 244 9.32 8.49 -16.95
CA GLY A 244 9.03 9.64 -17.83
C GLY A 244 7.60 10.17 -17.76
N ALA A 245 6.84 9.88 -16.71
CA ALA A 245 5.55 10.51 -16.48
C ALA A 245 5.72 12.03 -16.29
N LYS A 246 4.85 12.81 -16.93
CA LYS A 246 4.82 14.28 -16.85
C LYS A 246 3.76 14.81 -15.91
N LEU A 247 2.77 13.98 -15.59
CA LEU A 247 1.77 14.21 -14.55
C LEU A 247 1.61 12.92 -13.76
N VAL A 248 1.75 13.00 -12.45
CA VAL A 248 1.46 11.87 -11.57
C VAL A 248 0.38 12.27 -10.58
N LEU A 249 -0.74 11.56 -10.63
CA LEU A 249 -1.79 11.64 -9.62
C LEU A 249 -1.41 10.72 -8.47
N CYS A 250 -1.42 11.24 -7.26
CA CYS A 250 -1.04 10.54 -6.04
C CYS A 250 -2.22 10.52 -5.08
N VAL A 251 -2.58 9.36 -4.54
CA VAL A 251 -3.60 9.25 -3.50
C VAL A 251 -2.96 8.71 -2.23
N ASN A 252 -3.11 9.42 -1.11
CA ASN A 252 -2.53 9.05 0.17
C ASN A 252 -3.55 9.10 1.31
N PRO A 253 -4.01 7.96 1.84
CA PRO A 253 -4.94 7.92 2.98
C PRO A 253 -4.24 8.07 4.35
N LEU A 254 -2.89 8.08 4.38
CA LEU A 254 -2.10 8.00 5.61
C LEU A 254 -1.70 9.39 6.14
N VAL A 255 -2.69 10.20 6.48
CA VAL A 255 -2.47 11.49 7.16
C VAL A 255 -2.55 11.29 8.67
N PRO A 256 -1.61 11.86 9.46
CA PRO A 256 -1.73 11.88 10.92
C PRO A 256 -2.96 12.68 11.35
N TYR A 257 -3.69 12.18 12.34
CA TYR A 257 -4.84 12.88 12.87
C TYR A 257 -4.41 13.98 13.85
N ASP A 258 -4.88 15.19 13.62
CA ASP A 258 -4.69 16.34 14.53
C ASP A 258 -5.91 16.51 15.45
N ALA A 259 -5.82 15.91 16.64
CA ALA A 259 -6.88 15.99 17.64
C ALA A 259 -7.10 17.42 18.17
N GLY A 260 -6.07 18.29 18.14
CA GLY A 260 -6.17 19.68 18.52
C GLY A 260 -6.99 20.47 17.52
N LEU A 261 -6.63 20.40 16.24
CA LEU A 261 -7.35 21.02 15.13
C LEU A 261 -8.81 20.53 15.05
N ALA A 262 -9.04 19.23 15.22
CA ALA A 262 -10.38 18.67 15.23
C ALA A 262 -11.24 19.19 16.40
N ALA A 263 -10.65 19.37 17.58
CA ALA A 263 -11.32 19.94 18.74
C ALA A 263 -11.67 21.42 18.52
N GLU A 264 -10.76 22.21 17.93
CA GLU A 264 -11.00 23.61 17.58
C GLU A 264 -12.17 23.76 16.59
N LYS A 265 -12.29 22.85 15.63
CA LYS A 265 -13.38 22.82 14.63
C LYS A 265 -14.66 22.15 15.15
N GLY A 266 -14.70 21.68 16.40
CA GLY A 266 -15.85 20.97 16.98
C GLY A 266 -16.10 19.58 16.40
N ARG A 267 -15.13 18.98 15.72
CA ARG A 267 -15.20 17.67 15.06
C ARG A 267 -14.59 16.53 15.89
N GLY A 268 -13.92 16.87 17.01
CA GLY A 268 -13.17 15.89 17.83
C GLY A 268 -14.08 14.96 18.64
N ARG A 269 -13.96 13.63 18.43
CA ARG A 269 -14.58 12.60 19.29
C ARG A 269 -13.74 12.28 20.54
N HIS A 270 -12.43 12.44 20.45
CA HIS A 270 -11.49 12.12 21.53
C HIS A 270 -10.52 13.27 21.77
N ARG A 271 -10.41 13.70 23.01
CA ARG A 271 -9.44 14.73 23.38
C ARG A 271 -7.99 14.24 23.39
N ARG A 272 -7.77 12.93 23.63
CA ARG A 272 -6.44 12.31 23.71
C ARG A 272 -6.43 10.96 23.01
N LEU A 273 -5.57 10.82 22.00
CA LEU A 273 -5.43 9.56 21.22
C LEU A 273 -4.97 8.38 22.06
N VAL A 274 -4.25 8.62 23.17
CA VAL A 274 -3.78 7.57 24.08
C VAL A 274 -4.94 6.76 24.69
N GLU A 275 -6.13 7.34 24.80
CA GLU A 275 -7.33 6.65 25.32
C GLU A 275 -7.79 5.50 24.40
N GLY A 276 -7.41 5.51 23.13
CA GLY A 276 -7.65 4.43 22.15
C GLY A 276 -6.69 3.25 22.30
N GLY A 277 -5.76 3.29 23.27
CA GLY A 277 -4.81 2.23 23.56
C GLY A 277 -3.74 2.03 22.47
N LEU A 278 -3.02 0.90 22.59
CA LEU A 278 -1.87 0.60 21.74
C LEU A 278 -2.16 0.64 20.22
N PRO A 279 -3.29 0.12 19.71
CA PRO A 279 -3.57 0.16 18.27
C PRO A 279 -3.63 1.58 17.71
N VAL A 280 -4.31 2.50 18.41
CA VAL A 280 -4.43 3.91 17.99
C VAL A 280 -3.09 4.63 18.08
N VAL A 281 -2.32 4.38 19.15
CA VAL A 281 -0.98 4.96 19.32
C VAL A 281 -0.05 4.51 18.21
N LEU A 282 -0.03 3.20 17.87
CA LEU A 282 0.77 2.68 16.77
C LEU A 282 0.32 3.23 15.42
N SER A 283 -0.99 3.26 15.14
CA SER A 283 -1.54 3.82 13.91
C SER A 283 -1.11 5.28 13.72
N GLN A 284 -1.26 6.11 14.74
CA GLN A 284 -0.85 7.51 14.70
C GLN A 284 0.66 7.66 14.50
N THR A 285 1.46 6.85 15.21
CA THR A 285 2.92 6.90 15.10
C THR A 285 3.38 6.53 13.69
N PHE A 286 2.83 5.46 13.10
CA PHE A 286 3.14 5.06 11.73
C PHE A 286 2.73 6.15 10.73
N ARG A 287 1.52 6.71 10.85
CA ARG A 287 1.06 7.80 9.99
C ARG A 287 1.99 9.01 10.07
N ALA A 288 2.41 9.42 11.28
CA ALA A 288 3.32 10.55 11.48
C ALA A 288 4.69 10.32 10.81
N ILE A 289 5.29 9.13 10.97
CA ILE A 289 6.57 8.78 10.34
C ILE A 289 6.44 8.77 8.82
N ILE A 290 5.42 8.12 8.30
CA ILE A 290 5.15 7.95 6.87
C ILE A 290 4.91 9.31 6.22
N HIS A 291 4.02 10.13 6.77
CA HIS A 291 3.66 11.44 6.24
C HIS A 291 4.85 12.42 6.25
N SER A 292 5.63 12.44 7.33
CA SER A 292 6.85 13.25 7.40
C SER A 292 7.86 12.91 6.30
N ARG A 293 8.08 11.61 6.03
CA ARG A 293 8.97 11.15 4.96
C ARG A 293 8.44 11.50 3.58
N MET A 294 7.13 11.39 3.37
CA MET A 294 6.47 11.76 2.13
C MET A 294 6.64 13.24 1.82
N ALA A 295 6.40 14.12 2.79
CA ALA A 295 6.57 15.56 2.63
C ALA A 295 8.00 15.94 2.18
N VAL A 296 9.01 15.29 2.77
CA VAL A 296 10.42 15.45 2.33
C VAL A 296 10.64 14.93 0.92
N GLY A 297 10.03 13.81 0.54
CA GLY A 297 10.11 13.26 -0.81
C GLY A 297 9.52 14.20 -1.85
N LEU A 298 8.30 14.66 -1.64
CA LEU A 298 7.59 15.56 -2.54
C LEU A 298 8.33 16.89 -2.76
N SER A 299 8.93 17.46 -1.70
CA SER A 299 9.72 18.69 -1.83
C SER A 299 10.92 18.54 -2.77
N LYS A 300 11.52 17.33 -2.84
CA LYS A 300 12.64 17.04 -3.74
C LYS A 300 12.21 16.85 -5.19
N TYR A 301 11.00 16.36 -5.45
CA TYR A 301 10.55 16.07 -6.82
C TYR A 301 10.49 17.31 -7.68
N ARG A 302 10.10 18.48 -7.14
CA ARG A 302 10.10 19.75 -7.87
C ARG A 302 11.48 20.15 -8.42
N ALA A 303 12.54 19.82 -7.67
CA ALA A 303 13.91 20.11 -8.10
C ALA A 303 14.47 19.03 -9.05
N LEU A 304 14.13 17.74 -8.83
CA LEU A 304 14.64 16.63 -9.63
C LEU A 304 13.90 16.45 -10.96
N TYR A 305 12.61 16.80 -11.02
CA TYR A 305 11.75 16.61 -12.18
C TYR A 305 11.02 17.92 -12.52
N PRO A 306 11.74 18.97 -12.97
CA PRO A 306 11.17 20.31 -13.19
C PRO A 306 10.10 20.37 -14.29
N ASP A 307 10.07 19.37 -15.18
CA ASP A 307 9.12 19.25 -16.28
C ASP A 307 7.95 18.30 -15.98
N ALA A 308 7.76 17.92 -14.74
CA ALA A 308 6.69 17.02 -14.30
C ALA A 308 5.91 17.60 -13.13
N ASP A 309 4.59 17.40 -13.16
CA ASP A 309 3.69 17.80 -12.09
C ASP A 309 3.28 16.57 -11.25
N VAL A 310 3.20 16.77 -9.94
CA VAL A 310 2.70 15.78 -8.97
C VAL A 310 1.53 16.40 -8.25
N VAL A 311 0.36 15.78 -8.36
CA VAL A 311 -0.87 16.18 -7.68
C VAL A 311 -1.17 15.18 -6.59
N LEU A 312 -1.29 15.63 -5.35
CA LEU A 312 -1.55 14.80 -4.18
C LEU A 312 -2.98 14.99 -3.68
N PHE A 313 -3.70 13.90 -3.53
CA PHE A 313 -5.02 13.81 -2.90
C PHE A 313 -4.86 13.11 -1.54
N GLU A 314 -5.25 13.78 -0.48
CA GLU A 314 -5.19 13.24 0.87
C GLU A 314 -6.31 13.81 1.75
N PRO A 315 -6.73 13.10 2.81
CA PRO A 315 -7.73 13.61 3.74
C PRO A 315 -7.22 14.76 4.57
N ASP A 316 -8.13 15.57 5.10
CA ASP A 316 -7.79 16.59 6.07
C ASP A 316 -7.24 15.98 7.37
N ALA A 317 -6.29 16.65 8.03
CA ALA A 317 -5.69 16.18 9.27
C ALA A 317 -6.69 16.08 10.44
N ASP A 318 -7.80 16.81 10.39
CA ASP A 318 -8.87 16.76 11.40
C ASP A 318 -10.02 15.80 11.06
N ASP A 319 -9.83 14.95 10.04
CA ASP A 319 -10.85 13.99 9.62
C ASP A 319 -10.93 12.79 10.58
N SER A 320 -11.81 12.93 11.57
CA SER A 320 -12.06 11.88 12.57
C SER A 320 -12.78 10.68 11.99
N GLU A 321 -13.52 10.83 10.90
CA GLU A 321 -14.27 9.74 10.28
C GLU A 321 -13.32 8.74 9.64
N ILE A 322 -12.36 9.22 8.87
CA ILE A 322 -11.32 8.37 8.27
C ILE A 322 -10.42 7.74 9.33
N PHE A 323 -10.13 8.42 10.42
CA PHE A 323 -9.19 7.91 11.42
C PHE A 323 -9.78 6.84 12.34
N PHE A 324 -11.06 6.97 12.77
CA PHE A 324 -11.68 6.11 13.79
C PHE A 324 -12.75 5.14 13.25
N THR A 325 -12.95 5.05 11.95
CA THR A 325 -13.98 4.21 11.37
C THR A 325 -13.70 2.70 11.55
N ASN A 326 -14.76 1.95 11.85
CA ASN A 326 -14.70 0.48 11.92
C ASN A 326 -15.02 -0.14 10.55
N ILE A 327 -13.98 -0.60 9.85
CA ILE A 327 -14.09 -1.21 8.52
C ILE A 327 -14.77 -2.59 8.48
N PHE A 328 -15.00 -3.21 9.63
CA PHE A 328 -15.66 -4.53 9.69
C PHE A 328 -17.17 -4.46 9.45
N SER A 329 -17.75 -3.26 9.52
CA SER A 329 -19.15 -3.02 9.19
C SER A 329 -19.29 -2.65 7.71
N TYR A 330 -20.16 -3.37 7.00
CA TYR A 330 -20.47 -3.13 5.58
C TYR A 330 -20.98 -1.71 5.32
N SER A 331 -21.99 -1.27 6.08
CA SER A 331 -22.54 0.09 5.97
C SER A 331 -21.49 1.19 6.24
N THR A 332 -20.50 0.88 7.04
CA THR A 332 -19.41 1.81 7.35
C THR A 332 -18.42 1.94 6.19
N ARG A 333 -18.21 0.87 5.40
CA ARG A 333 -17.36 0.92 4.20
C ARG A 333 -17.95 1.82 3.13
N ILE A 334 -19.25 1.68 2.83
CA ILE A 334 -19.96 2.54 1.88
C ILE A 334 -19.82 4.00 2.30
N ARG A 335 -20.17 4.31 3.56
CA ARG A 335 -20.09 5.68 4.08
C ARG A 335 -18.66 6.26 4.02
N LEU A 336 -17.64 5.46 4.31
CA LEU A 336 -16.24 5.90 4.25
C LEU A 336 -15.81 6.19 2.81
N CYS A 337 -16.24 5.36 1.86
CA CYS A 337 -15.97 5.56 0.45
C CYS A 337 -16.66 6.83 -0.09
N GLU A 338 -17.92 7.03 0.25
CA GLU A 338 -18.68 8.25 -0.10
C GLU A 338 -18.06 9.51 0.53
N HIS A 339 -17.60 9.40 1.78
CA HIS A 339 -16.94 10.50 2.46
C HIS A 339 -15.61 10.88 1.78
N ALA A 340 -14.84 9.90 1.33
CA ALA A 340 -13.59 10.11 0.59
C ALA A 340 -13.81 10.80 -0.76
#